data_f62dadc9c9e6d936d1e6b2e597254bb3
#
_entry.id   f62dadc9c9e6d936d1e6b2e597254bb3
#
_cell.length_a   1.000
_cell.length_b   1.000
_cell.length_c   1.000
_cell.angle_alpha   90.00
_cell.angle_beta   90.00
_cell.angle_gamma   90.00
#
_symmetry.space_group_name_H-M   'P 1'
#
loop_
_entity.id
_entity.type
_entity.pdbx_description
1 polymer ?
#
loop_
_entity_poly.entity_id
_entity_poly.type
_entity_poly.pdbx_seq_one_letter_code
_entity_poly.pdbx_strand_id
1 'polypeptide(L)'
;MNFKSLSIMTIGAIALSATVSAKELRLSHQWSTKDVRHKFAQIVADHVASAKVDLNIKIFPSKSLFKPKEQYKPLTRGQLDMTVFPLSYAGGQQPAYNLTLMPGLVKNHDHAARMNYSPFMEEIQKIMATDDVMVVVHGYLAGGFAGKDKCITGPNDVKGLQTRAAGKAFETMLVGAGASIASMPSSAIYNAMQTGVLQAANTSSSSFVSYRIYEQVKCYTPAGKTALWFMYQPLLMNKSVFESLNKNQQEALMAGAKKAEAYYLAEAKKEDQASVNVFKKNGVEIKEMSADEFNAWRSIAKETSYKKFVSGYKDGQRLLDLALSVN
;
A
#
# COMPACT_ATOMS: atom_id res chain seq x y z
N MET A 1 -15.98 -87.96 -17.58
CA MET A 1 -15.16 -86.89 -18.23
C MET A 1 -15.56 -85.63 -17.67
N ASN A 2 -14.69 -85.03 -16.74
CA ASN A 2 -14.97 -83.79 -16.01
C ASN A 2 -14.24 -82.66 -16.72
N PHE A 3 -15.00 -81.72 -17.28
CA PHE A 3 -14.43 -80.44 -17.76
C PHE A 3 -14.45 -79.46 -16.61
N LYS A 4 -13.26 -79.03 -16.13
CA LYS A 4 -13.06 -77.90 -15.22
C LYS A 4 -12.96 -76.62 -16.07
N SER A 5 -13.93 -75.73 -15.92
CA SER A 5 -13.87 -74.39 -16.49
C SER A 5 -12.94 -73.48 -15.63
N LEU A 6 -11.91 -72.92 -16.29
CA LEU A 6 -10.98 -71.99 -15.68
C LEU A 6 -11.49 -70.55 -15.93
N SER A 7 -11.99 -69.90 -14.88
CA SER A 7 -12.43 -68.50 -14.94
C SER A 7 -11.19 -67.59 -14.78
N ILE A 8 -10.84 -66.87 -15.82
CA ILE A 8 -9.82 -65.84 -15.81
C ILE A 8 -10.45 -64.54 -15.26
N MET A 9 -10.04 -64.16 -14.05
CA MET A 9 -10.47 -62.93 -13.40
C MET A 9 -9.54 -61.78 -13.87
N THR A 10 -10.03 -60.93 -14.78
CA THR A 10 -9.30 -59.75 -15.24
C THR A 10 -9.41 -58.66 -14.20
N ILE A 11 -8.34 -58.41 -13.48
CA ILE A 11 -8.24 -57.28 -12.54
C ILE A 11 -8.00 -56.03 -13.36
N GLY A 12 -9.04 -55.22 -13.54
CA GLY A 12 -8.95 -53.89 -14.15
C GLY A 12 -8.28 -52.94 -13.15
N ALA A 13 -7.06 -52.50 -13.47
CA ALA A 13 -6.41 -51.42 -12.73
C ALA A 13 -7.14 -50.09 -13.01
N ILE A 14 -7.95 -49.63 -12.04
CA ILE A 14 -8.51 -48.29 -12.09
C ILE A 14 -7.39 -47.33 -11.69
N ALA A 15 -6.80 -46.65 -12.70
CA ALA A 15 -5.91 -45.54 -12.49
C ALA A 15 -6.73 -44.37 -11.89
N LEU A 16 -6.66 -44.16 -10.58
CA LEU A 16 -7.13 -42.93 -9.97
C LEU A 16 -6.24 -41.80 -10.49
N SER A 17 -6.70 -41.06 -11.48
CA SER A 17 -6.14 -39.75 -11.85
C SER A 17 -6.44 -38.80 -10.71
N ALA A 18 -5.49 -38.62 -9.80
CA ALA A 18 -5.55 -37.55 -8.83
C ALA A 18 -5.57 -36.22 -9.62
N THR A 19 -6.72 -35.58 -9.71
CA THR A 19 -6.81 -34.21 -10.21
C THR A 19 -6.08 -33.33 -9.20
N VAL A 20 -4.85 -32.95 -9.54
CA VAL A 20 -4.12 -31.93 -8.78
C VAL A 20 -4.91 -30.63 -8.94
N SER A 21 -5.65 -30.26 -7.90
CA SER A 21 -6.32 -28.97 -7.85
C SER A 21 -5.26 -27.86 -7.86
N ALA A 22 -5.43 -26.87 -8.72
CA ALA A 22 -4.55 -25.71 -8.75
C ALA A 22 -4.45 -25.08 -7.36
N LYS A 23 -3.23 -24.78 -6.91
CA LYS A 23 -3.01 -24.08 -5.63
C LYS A 23 -3.62 -22.69 -5.72
N GLU A 24 -4.42 -22.29 -4.74
CA GLU A 24 -5.03 -20.95 -4.66
C GLU A 24 -4.31 -20.11 -3.61
N LEU A 25 -3.75 -18.97 -4.00
CA LEU A 25 -3.22 -17.96 -3.10
C LEU A 25 -4.30 -16.91 -2.80
N ARG A 26 -4.40 -16.49 -1.55
CA ARG A 26 -5.35 -15.47 -1.11
C ARG A 26 -4.65 -14.12 -1.03
N LEU A 27 -5.14 -13.13 -1.79
CA LEU A 27 -4.68 -11.76 -1.81
C LEU A 27 -5.74 -10.84 -1.23
N SER A 28 -5.44 -10.11 -0.16
CA SER A 28 -6.37 -9.18 0.48
C SER A 28 -5.92 -7.73 0.33
N HIS A 29 -6.88 -6.80 0.20
CA HIS A 29 -6.64 -5.36 0.29
C HIS A 29 -7.90 -4.57 0.64
N GLN A 30 -7.74 -3.27 0.98
CA GLN A 30 -8.84 -2.45 1.47
C GLN A 30 -9.61 -1.67 0.40
N TRP A 31 -9.15 -1.60 -0.84
CA TRP A 31 -9.69 -0.73 -1.88
C TRP A 31 -10.73 -1.42 -2.75
N SER A 32 -11.54 -0.60 -3.45
CA SER A 32 -12.51 -1.12 -4.42
C SER A 32 -11.82 -1.67 -5.68
N THR A 33 -12.56 -2.41 -6.49
CA THR A 33 -12.06 -2.98 -7.76
C THR A 33 -11.72 -1.92 -8.81
N LYS A 34 -12.15 -0.66 -8.63
CA LYS A 34 -11.84 0.46 -9.54
C LYS A 34 -10.50 1.13 -9.23
N ASP A 35 -9.93 0.88 -8.05
CA ASP A 35 -8.70 1.50 -7.56
C ASP A 35 -7.46 0.94 -8.28
N VAL A 36 -6.46 1.78 -8.52
CA VAL A 36 -5.21 1.39 -9.18
C VAL A 36 -4.50 0.24 -8.45
N ARG A 37 -4.63 0.16 -7.13
CA ARG A 37 -4.04 -0.90 -6.30
C ARG A 37 -4.72 -2.26 -6.49
N HIS A 38 -6.00 -2.29 -6.77
CA HIS A 38 -6.67 -3.52 -7.21
C HIS A 38 -6.25 -3.91 -8.62
N LYS A 39 -6.19 -2.93 -9.53
CA LYS A 39 -5.86 -3.19 -10.94
C LYS A 39 -4.47 -3.81 -11.12
N PHE A 40 -3.45 -3.31 -10.43
CA PHE A 40 -2.14 -3.94 -10.53
C PHE A 40 -2.10 -5.33 -9.89
N ALA A 41 -2.81 -5.56 -8.78
CA ALA A 41 -2.94 -6.89 -8.20
C ALA A 41 -3.65 -7.86 -9.16
N GLN A 42 -4.67 -7.38 -9.89
CA GLN A 42 -5.37 -8.16 -10.91
C GLN A 42 -4.44 -8.52 -12.08
N ILE A 43 -3.53 -7.62 -12.52
CA ILE A 43 -2.53 -7.91 -13.56
C ILE A 43 -1.65 -9.11 -13.15
N VAL A 44 -1.23 -9.17 -11.87
CA VAL A 44 -0.46 -10.33 -11.37
C VAL A 44 -1.33 -11.59 -11.41
N ALA A 45 -2.56 -11.54 -10.93
CA ALA A 45 -3.46 -12.68 -10.88
C ALA A 45 -3.78 -13.21 -12.28
N ASP A 46 -4.11 -12.32 -13.23
CA ASP A 46 -4.42 -12.69 -14.62
C ASP A 46 -3.21 -13.32 -15.33
N HIS A 47 -2.00 -12.78 -15.06
CA HIS A 47 -0.79 -13.33 -15.65
C HIS A 47 -0.50 -14.75 -15.14
N VAL A 48 -0.62 -14.97 -13.83
CA VAL A 48 -0.44 -16.29 -13.22
C VAL A 48 -1.45 -17.29 -13.78
N ALA A 49 -2.72 -16.92 -13.87
CA ALA A 49 -3.77 -17.77 -14.44
C ALA A 49 -3.50 -18.11 -15.90
N SER A 50 -3.03 -17.14 -16.70
CA SER A 50 -2.71 -17.34 -18.12
C SER A 50 -1.49 -18.24 -18.36
N ALA A 51 -0.57 -18.33 -17.39
CA ALA A 51 0.64 -19.15 -17.47
C ALA A 51 0.35 -20.66 -17.33
N LYS A 52 -0.85 -21.06 -16.85
CA LYS A 52 -1.28 -22.47 -16.71
C LYS A 52 -0.30 -23.33 -15.91
N VAL A 53 0.18 -22.80 -14.79
CA VAL A 53 1.17 -23.44 -13.89
C VAL A 53 0.53 -24.04 -12.63
N ASP A 54 -0.75 -24.40 -12.69
CA ASP A 54 -1.54 -24.93 -11.55
C ASP A 54 -1.47 -24.02 -10.31
N LEU A 55 -1.51 -22.70 -10.55
CA LEU A 55 -1.55 -21.66 -9.53
C LEU A 55 -2.60 -20.62 -9.89
N ASN A 56 -3.40 -20.22 -8.92
CA ASN A 56 -4.37 -19.13 -9.03
C ASN A 56 -4.20 -18.15 -7.89
N ILE A 57 -4.59 -16.89 -8.11
CA ILE A 57 -4.62 -15.85 -7.08
C ILE A 57 -6.06 -15.35 -6.94
N LYS A 58 -6.66 -15.58 -5.78
CA LYS A 58 -7.99 -15.07 -5.44
C LYS A 58 -7.88 -13.76 -4.69
N ILE A 59 -8.40 -12.69 -5.28
CA ILE A 59 -8.35 -11.36 -4.69
C ILE A 59 -9.59 -11.11 -3.84
N PHE A 60 -9.37 -10.63 -2.62
CA PHE A 60 -10.39 -10.20 -1.65
C PHE A 60 -10.31 -8.67 -1.48
N PRO A 61 -11.03 -7.90 -2.31
CA PRO A 61 -11.03 -6.44 -2.28
C PRO A 61 -11.89 -5.89 -1.15
N SER A 62 -11.86 -4.56 -0.97
CA SER A 62 -12.77 -3.81 -0.09
C SER A 62 -12.78 -4.28 1.36
N LYS A 63 -11.64 -4.76 1.88
CA LYS A 63 -11.50 -5.30 3.25
C LYS A 63 -12.42 -6.50 3.54
N SER A 64 -12.77 -7.28 2.52
CA SER A 64 -13.71 -8.41 2.63
C SER A 64 -13.14 -9.61 3.41
N LEU A 65 -11.80 -9.74 3.51
CA LEU A 65 -11.16 -10.82 4.25
C LEU A 65 -10.56 -10.37 5.58
N PHE A 66 -9.78 -9.28 5.58
CA PHE A 66 -9.15 -8.72 6.77
C PHE A 66 -9.35 -7.20 6.84
N LYS A 67 -9.45 -6.64 8.06
CA LYS A 67 -9.48 -5.19 8.25
C LYS A 67 -8.16 -4.54 7.78
N PRO A 68 -8.19 -3.29 7.31
CA PRO A 68 -7.04 -2.67 6.64
C PRO A 68 -5.71 -2.68 7.41
N LYS A 69 -5.74 -2.38 8.72
CA LYS A 69 -4.54 -2.36 9.57
C LYS A 69 -4.17 -3.74 10.15
N GLU A 70 -5.03 -4.74 9.99
CA GLU A 70 -4.86 -6.07 10.57
C GLU A 70 -4.24 -7.08 9.58
N GLN A 71 -3.96 -6.72 8.33
CA GLN A 71 -3.52 -7.64 7.28
C GLN A 71 -2.06 -8.11 7.43
N TYR A 72 -1.19 -7.29 8.03
CA TYR A 72 0.24 -7.61 8.14
C TYR A 72 0.50 -8.82 9.05
N LYS A 73 -0.16 -8.88 10.20
CA LYS A 73 0.02 -10.00 11.15
C LYS A 73 -0.40 -11.37 10.59
N PRO A 74 -1.56 -11.56 9.93
CA PRO A 74 -1.87 -12.81 9.23
C PRO A 74 -0.87 -13.13 8.11
N LEU A 75 -0.34 -12.11 7.40
CA LEU A 75 0.68 -12.30 6.38
C LEU A 75 1.96 -12.90 6.96
N THR A 76 2.50 -12.33 8.06
CA THR A 76 3.73 -12.84 8.71
C THR A 76 3.59 -14.26 9.24
N ARG A 77 2.37 -14.77 9.41
CA ARG A 77 2.06 -16.11 9.94
C ARG A 77 1.62 -17.10 8.86
N GLY A 78 1.64 -16.73 7.59
CA GLY A 78 1.14 -17.56 6.51
C GLY A 78 -0.38 -17.82 6.55
N GLN A 79 -1.12 -17.08 7.37
CA GLN A 79 -2.60 -17.13 7.41
C GLN A 79 -3.25 -16.31 6.28
N LEU A 80 -2.48 -15.44 5.64
CA LEU A 80 -2.76 -14.71 4.43
C LEU A 80 -1.53 -14.83 3.52
N ASP A 81 -1.73 -15.15 2.25
CA ASP A 81 -0.61 -15.42 1.36
C ASP A 81 -0.02 -14.12 0.79
N MET A 82 -0.88 -13.16 0.43
CA MET A 82 -0.52 -11.90 -0.22
C MET A 82 -1.39 -10.74 0.24
N THR A 83 -0.83 -9.52 0.23
CA THR A 83 -1.61 -8.31 0.49
C THR A 83 -1.05 -7.09 -0.23
N VAL A 84 -1.92 -6.23 -0.78
CA VAL A 84 -1.52 -4.86 -1.08
C VAL A 84 -1.69 -4.04 0.18
N PHE A 85 -0.58 -3.53 0.71
CA PHE A 85 -0.57 -3.00 2.07
C PHE A 85 0.23 -1.70 2.23
N PRO A 86 -0.36 -0.64 2.82
CA PRO A 86 0.39 0.54 3.22
C PRO A 86 1.39 0.19 4.33
N LEU A 87 2.67 0.09 4.03
CA LEU A 87 3.65 -0.48 4.95
C LEU A 87 3.73 0.28 6.28
N SER A 88 3.54 1.59 6.27
CA SER A 88 3.48 2.41 7.48
C SER A 88 2.35 2.05 8.45
N TYR A 89 1.34 1.27 8.03
CA TYR A 89 0.31 0.76 8.94
C TYR A 89 0.87 -0.27 9.93
N ALA A 90 1.95 -0.95 9.58
CA ALA A 90 2.69 -1.84 10.47
C ALA A 90 3.81 -1.12 11.27
N GLY A 91 3.94 0.20 11.13
CA GLY A 91 4.97 1.01 11.83
C GLY A 91 4.90 0.99 13.36
N GLY A 92 3.79 0.52 13.94
CA GLY A 92 3.70 0.26 15.38
C GLY A 92 4.33 -1.07 15.80
N GLN A 93 4.38 -2.05 14.89
CA GLN A 93 5.02 -3.36 15.11
C GLN A 93 6.51 -3.29 14.75
N GLN A 94 6.82 -2.63 13.62
CA GLN A 94 8.18 -2.43 13.13
C GLN A 94 8.42 -0.94 12.87
N PRO A 95 9.11 -0.23 13.77
CA PRO A 95 9.30 1.22 13.66
C PRO A 95 10.00 1.68 12.38
N ALA A 96 10.89 0.87 11.78
CA ALA A 96 11.56 1.16 10.52
C ALA A 96 10.58 1.49 9.38
N TYR A 97 9.41 0.86 9.37
CA TYR A 97 8.39 1.06 8.33
C TYR A 97 7.78 2.47 8.34
N ASN A 98 7.95 3.24 9.42
CA ASN A 98 7.53 4.63 9.45
C ASN A 98 8.28 5.51 8.44
N LEU A 99 9.52 5.14 8.05
CA LEU A 99 10.26 5.85 7.02
C LEU A 99 9.60 5.77 5.64
N THR A 100 8.81 4.74 5.38
CA THR A 100 8.11 4.57 4.09
C THR A 100 6.91 5.51 3.91
N LEU A 101 6.63 6.34 4.91
CA LEU A 101 5.72 7.48 4.87
C LEU A 101 6.29 8.65 5.70
N MET A 102 7.59 8.87 5.68
CA MET A 102 8.19 10.03 6.35
C MET A 102 7.84 11.30 5.58
N PRO A 103 7.23 12.33 6.22
CA PRO A 103 6.77 13.52 5.53
C PRO A 103 7.90 14.23 4.78
N GLY A 104 7.69 14.47 3.47
CA GLY A 104 8.63 15.18 2.60
C GLY A 104 9.97 14.47 2.36
N LEU A 105 10.09 13.18 2.69
CA LEU A 105 11.26 12.35 2.37
C LEU A 105 11.28 12.02 0.88
N VAL A 106 10.22 11.47 0.35
CA VAL A 106 10.05 11.21 -1.09
C VAL A 106 9.48 12.45 -1.75
N LYS A 107 10.19 12.98 -2.76
CA LYS A 107 9.90 14.32 -3.33
C LYS A 107 8.86 14.27 -4.45
N ASN A 108 8.96 13.27 -5.32
CA ASN A 108 8.13 13.10 -6.53
C ASN A 108 8.16 11.64 -6.99
N HIS A 109 7.40 11.32 -8.05
CA HIS A 109 7.32 9.95 -8.59
C HIS A 109 8.64 9.40 -9.11
N ASP A 110 9.51 10.25 -9.71
CA ASP A 110 10.80 9.78 -10.18
C ASP A 110 11.76 9.45 -9.04
N HIS A 111 11.70 10.24 -7.97
CA HIS A 111 12.39 9.91 -6.72
C HIS A 111 11.81 8.63 -6.09
N ALA A 112 10.49 8.47 -6.05
CA ALA A 112 9.83 7.26 -5.56
C ALA A 112 10.26 6.00 -6.33
N ALA A 113 10.40 6.09 -7.66
CA ALA A 113 10.89 4.99 -8.49
C ALA A 113 12.34 4.59 -8.12
N ARG A 114 13.21 5.58 -7.85
CA ARG A 114 14.59 5.30 -7.39
C ARG A 114 14.62 4.71 -5.98
N MET A 115 13.71 5.15 -5.09
CA MET A 115 13.58 4.59 -3.75
C MET A 115 13.32 3.08 -3.75
N ASN A 116 12.54 2.56 -4.73
CA ASN A 116 12.16 1.15 -4.82
C ASN A 116 13.36 0.19 -4.86
N TYR A 117 14.48 0.62 -5.44
CA TYR A 117 15.68 -0.21 -5.65
C TYR A 117 16.92 0.40 -5.00
N SER A 118 16.73 1.24 -4.00
CA SER A 118 17.80 1.89 -3.26
C SER A 118 18.35 1.02 -2.13
N PRO A 119 19.57 1.29 -1.64
CA PRO A 119 20.10 0.64 -0.43
C PRO A 119 19.16 0.80 0.79
N PHE A 120 18.43 1.90 0.87
CA PHE A 120 17.38 2.07 1.88
C PHE A 120 16.30 0.99 1.77
N MET A 121 15.77 0.75 0.56
CA MET A 121 14.72 -0.25 0.36
C MET A 121 15.24 -1.68 0.56
N GLU A 122 16.49 -1.94 0.22
CA GLU A 122 17.13 -3.24 0.53
C GLU A 122 17.14 -3.50 2.04
N GLU A 123 17.48 -2.50 2.86
CA GLU A 123 17.42 -2.63 4.33
C GLU A 123 15.97 -2.85 4.82
N ILE A 124 15.01 -2.14 4.27
CA ILE A 124 13.59 -2.36 4.60
C ILE A 124 13.16 -3.80 4.24
N GLN A 125 13.58 -4.32 3.08
CA GLN A 125 13.29 -5.71 2.68
C GLN A 125 13.98 -6.74 3.58
N LYS A 126 15.22 -6.49 4.02
CA LYS A 126 15.90 -7.36 5.01
C LYS A 126 15.10 -7.43 6.32
N ILE A 127 14.58 -6.28 6.78
CA ILE A 127 13.73 -6.23 7.97
C ILE A 127 12.41 -7.01 7.72
N MET A 128 11.77 -6.84 6.57
CA MET A 128 10.57 -7.62 6.22
C MET A 128 10.85 -9.13 6.19
N ALA A 129 12.02 -9.53 5.70
CA ALA A 129 12.40 -10.94 5.65
C ALA A 129 12.52 -11.58 7.03
N THR A 130 12.83 -10.80 8.09
CA THR A 130 12.79 -11.31 9.49
C THR A 130 11.37 -11.59 9.97
N ASP A 131 10.36 -11.00 9.34
CA ASP A 131 8.93 -11.22 9.58
C ASP A 131 8.33 -12.24 8.60
N ASP A 132 9.17 -12.99 7.86
CA ASP A 132 8.76 -13.91 6.79
C ASP A 132 7.92 -13.25 5.67
N VAL A 133 8.26 -12.00 5.33
CA VAL A 133 7.56 -11.20 4.30
C VAL A 133 8.53 -10.78 3.20
N MET A 134 8.07 -10.82 1.97
CA MET A 134 8.79 -10.33 0.80
C MET A 134 7.95 -9.36 -0.02
N VAL A 135 8.63 -8.52 -0.81
CA VAL A 135 7.99 -7.62 -1.78
C VAL A 135 7.85 -8.34 -3.12
N VAL A 136 6.64 -8.33 -3.68
CA VAL A 136 6.34 -8.86 -5.02
C VAL A 136 6.26 -7.72 -6.04
N VAL A 137 5.58 -6.60 -5.70
CA VAL A 137 5.50 -5.41 -6.54
C VAL A 137 5.81 -4.19 -5.70
N HIS A 138 6.78 -3.40 -6.12
CA HIS A 138 7.07 -2.11 -5.52
C HIS A 138 6.08 -1.04 -5.97
N GLY A 139 5.83 -0.05 -5.12
CA GLY A 139 5.07 1.13 -5.53
C GLY A 139 4.81 2.14 -4.43
N TYR A 140 4.89 3.39 -4.84
CA TYR A 140 4.53 4.55 -4.05
C TYR A 140 3.36 5.29 -4.71
N LEU A 141 2.50 5.86 -3.90
CA LEU A 141 1.50 6.83 -4.34
C LEU A 141 1.73 8.17 -3.66
N ALA A 142 1.63 9.23 -4.45
CA ALA A 142 1.54 10.58 -3.93
C ALA A 142 0.15 10.87 -3.38
N GLY A 143 0.04 11.91 -2.57
CA GLY A 143 -1.21 12.39 -2.03
C GLY A 143 -1.10 13.79 -1.48
N GLY A 144 -2.18 14.26 -0.90
CA GLY A 144 -2.29 15.61 -0.42
C GLY A 144 -3.20 15.73 0.81
N PHE A 145 -3.80 16.90 0.96
CA PHE A 145 -4.77 17.19 2.01
C PHE A 145 -6.16 17.49 1.42
N ALA A 146 -7.18 17.15 2.16
CA ALA A 146 -8.53 17.64 1.91
C ALA A 146 -9.12 18.18 3.21
N GLY A 147 -9.70 19.37 3.14
CA GLY A 147 -10.32 20.07 4.26
C GLY A 147 -11.82 20.18 4.08
N LYS A 148 -12.57 19.90 5.15
CA LYS A 148 -14.03 19.93 5.12
C LYS A 148 -14.56 21.32 4.80
N ASP A 149 -14.00 22.35 5.45
CA ASP A 149 -14.51 23.72 5.35
C ASP A 149 -13.49 24.74 4.83
N LYS A 150 -12.21 24.40 4.82
CA LYS A 150 -11.11 25.28 4.36
C LYS A 150 -9.97 24.47 3.73
N CYS A 151 -9.12 25.17 2.99
CA CYS A 151 -7.91 24.58 2.42
C CYS A 151 -6.85 24.30 3.50
N ILE A 152 -6.06 23.25 3.29
CA ILE A 152 -4.91 22.90 4.13
C ILE A 152 -3.67 22.96 3.25
N THR A 153 -2.99 24.09 3.23
CA THR A 153 -1.74 24.29 2.48
C THR A 153 -0.54 24.41 3.39
N GLY A 154 -0.64 25.18 4.48
CA GLY A 154 0.42 25.39 5.45
C GLY A 154 0.16 24.75 6.81
N PRO A 155 1.18 24.67 7.69
CA PRO A 155 1.05 24.07 9.02
C PRO A 155 0.01 24.75 9.92
N ASN A 156 -0.16 26.06 9.78
CA ASN A 156 -1.14 26.81 10.58
C ASN A 156 -2.59 26.43 10.26
N ASP A 157 -2.85 25.87 9.06
CA ASP A 157 -4.21 25.53 8.64
C ASP A 157 -4.78 24.34 9.40
N VAL A 158 -3.94 23.48 9.97
CA VAL A 158 -4.39 22.31 10.75
C VAL A 158 -4.51 22.59 12.24
N LYS A 159 -4.10 23.77 12.72
CA LYS A 159 -4.11 24.10 14.14
C LYS A 159 -5.52 24.00 14.71
N GLY A 160 -5.69 23.16 15.74
CA GLY A 160 -6.96 22.91 16.42
C GLY A 160 -7.92 22.00 15.64
N LEU A 161 -7.60 21.56 14.41
CA LEU A 161 -8.46 20.65 13.65
C LEU A 161 -8.25 19.19 14.04
N GLN A 162 -9.34 18.45 14.08
CA GLN A 162 -9.29 16.99 14.13
C GLN A 162 -8.93 16.46 12.74
N THR A 163 -7.72 15.97 12.59
CA THR A 163 -7.13 15.59 11.31
C THR A 163 -6.83 14.09 11.26
N ARG A 164 -7.16 13.45 10.16
CA ARG A 164 -6.75 12.07 9.91
C ARG A 164 -5.28 12.01 9.53
N ALA A 165 -4.55 11.06 10.10
CA ALA A 165 -3.22 10.68 9.64
C ALA A 165 -3.12 9.20 9.28
N ALA A 166 -2.21 8.89 8.34
CA ALA A 166 -2.05 7.56 7.78
C ALA A 166 -1.06 6.67 8.54
N GLY A 167 -0.20 7.23 9.35
CA GLY A 167 0.83 6.50 10.09
C GLY A 167 1.58 7.42 11.05
N LYS A 168 2.39 6.81 11.90
CA LYS A 168 2.98 7.48 13.08
C LYS A 168 3.85 8.70 12.73
N ALA A 169 4.59 8.64 11.63
CA ALA A 169 5.41 9.77 11.20
C ALA A 169 4.54 10.99 10.85
N PHE A 170 3.48 10.81 10.07
CA PHE A 170 2.53 11.89 9.76
C PHE A 170 1.75 12.38 10.98
N GLU A 171 1.32 11.45 11.85
CA GLU A 171 0.68 11.82 13.13
C GLU A 171 1.56 12.78 13.94
N THR A 172 2.84 12.44 14.07
CA THR A 172 3.80 13.23 14.86
C THR A 172 4.01 14.64 14.28
N MET A 173 4.12 14.77 12.95
CA MET A 173 4.24 16.07 12.28
C MET A 173 2.98 16.92 12.48
N LEU A 174 1.80 16.35 12.28
CA LEU A 174 0.53 17.07 12.43
C LEU A 174 0.28 17.54 13.86
N VAL A 175 0.62 16.70 14.86
CA VAL A 175 0.60 17.11 16.28
C VAL A 175 1.56 18.26 16.52
N GLY A 176 2.77 18.22 15.95
CA GLY A 176 3.73 19.32 16.00
C GLY A 176 3.23 20.62 15.36
N ALA A 177 2.30 20.53 14.40
CA ALA A 177 1.61 21.67 13.81
C ALA A 177 0.35 22.10 14.60
N GLY A 178 0.05 21.45 15.72
CA GLY A 178 -1.10 21.79 16.58
C GLY A 178 -2.43 21.15 16.19
N ALA A 179 -2.42 20.09 15.37
CA ALA A 179 -3.61 19.30 15.06
C ALA A 179 -3.92 18.27 16.14
N SER A 180 -5.19 17.94 16.31
CA SER A 180 -5.65 16.72 16.98
C SER A 180 -5.74 15.57 16.00
N ILE A 181 -5.41 14.33 16.41
CA ILE A 181 -5.26 13.21 15.49
C ILE A 181 -6.32 12.14 15.69
N ALA A 182 -6.93 11.72 14.57
CA ALA A 182 -7.69 10.50 14.47
C ALA A 182 -6.92 9.49 13.57
N SER A 183 -6.33 8.47 14.19
CA SER A 183 -5.57 7.43 13.49
C SER A 183 -6.50 6.36 12.93
N MET A 184 -6.76 6.41 11.62
CA MET A 184 -7.68 5.47 10.95
C MET A 184 -7.19 5.10 9.55
N PRO A 185 -7.64 3.94 8.98
CA PRO A 185 -7.36 3.60 7.59
C PRO A 185 -8.07 4.56 6.63
N SER A 186 -7.57 4.68 5.40
CA SER A 186 -8.18 5.57 4.38
C SER A 186 -9.64 5.22 4.06
N SER A 187 -10.01 3.95 4.18
CA SER A 187 -11.39 3.49 3.97
C SER A 187 -12.41 3.96 5.03
N ALA A 188 -11.96 4.63 6.09
CA ALA A 188 -12.84 5.20 7.12
C ALA A 188 -13.01 6.73 6.98
N ILE A 189 -12.22 7.39 6.12
CA ILE A 189 -12.20 8.86 6.02
C ILE A 189 -13.56 9.42 5.60
N TYR A 190 -14.21 8.84 4.59
CA TYR A 190 -15.50 9.32 4.09
C TYR A 190 -16.53 9.47 5.21
N ASN A 191 -16.79 8.38 5.93
CA ASN A 191 -17.78 8.37 7.02
C ASN A 191 -17.37 9.31 8.17
N ALA A 192 -16.09 9.37 8.51
CA ALA A 192 -15.60 10.24 9.57
C ALA A 192 -15.74 11.74 9.23
N MET A 193 -15.57 12.11 7.95
CA MET A 193 -15.87 13.47 7.47
C MET A 193 -17.36 13.73 7.42
N GLN A 194 -18.15 12.79 6.91
CA GLN A 194 -19.60 12.91 6.83
C GLN A 194 -20.22 13.17 8.21
N THR A 195 -19.80 12.44 9.22
CA THR A 195 -20.29 12.55 10.61
C THR A 195 -19.66 13.69 11.40
N GLY A 196 -18.72 14.45 10.83
CA GLY A 196 -18.05 15.57 11.50
C GLY A 196 -16.95 15.17 12.48
N VAL A 197 -16.58 13.89 12.57
CA VAL A 197 -15.44 13.41 13.37
C VAL A 197 -14.12 13.95 12.83
N LEU A 198 -14.02 14.15 11.51
CA LEU A 198 -12.84 14.75 10.87
C LEU A 198 -13.18 16.08 10.23
N GLN A 199 -12.25 17.04 10.35
CA GLN A 199 -12.27 18.33 9.66
C GLN A 199 -11.23 18.39 8.52
N ALA A 200 -10.18 17.57 8.60
CA ALA A 200 -9.19 17.45 7.54
C ALA A 200 -8.66 16.01 7.45
N ALA A 201 -8.14 15.65 6.28
CA ALA A 201 -7.47 14.37 6.07
C ALA A 201 -6.33 14.50 5.07
N ASN A 202 -5.32 13.66 5.24
CA ASN A 202 -4.32 13.38 4.21
C ASN A 202 -4.46 11.93 3.75
N THR A 203 -4.31 11.68 2.45
CA THR A 203 -4.25 10.33 1.87
C THR A 203 -3.73 10.40 0.43
N SER A 204 -3.63 9.24 -0.27
CA SER A 204 -3.23 9.22 -1.68
C SER A 204 -4.30 9.82 -2.57
N SER A 205 -3.86 10.40 -3.71
CA SER A 205 -4.74 10.91 -4.77
C SER A 205 -5.78 9.87 -5.18
N SER A 206 -5.38 8.61 -5.39
CA SER A 206 -6.29 7.51 -5.70
C SER A 206 -7.33 7.26 -4.60
N SER A 207 -6.95 7.34 -3.31
CA SER A 207 -7.89 7.14 -2.21
C SER A 207 -8.91 8.27 -2.09
N PHE A 208 -8.50 9.51 -2.37
CA PHE A 208 -9.43 10.63 -2.40
C PHE A 208 -10.56 10.41 -3.41
N VAL A 209 -10.25 9.81 -4.56
CA VAL A 209 -11.22 9.48 -5.60
C VAL A 209 -11.99 8.19 -5.29
N SER A 210 -11.29 7.09 -5.01
CA SER A 210 -11.90 5.77 -4.86
C SER A 210 -12.83 5.65 -3.64
N TYR A 211 -12.64 6.47 -2.62
CA TYR A 211 -13.53 6.59 -1.46
C TYR A 211 -14.48 7.80 -1.54
N ARG A 212 -14.53 8.50 -2.68
CA ARG A 212 -15.45 9.62 -2.94
C ARG A 212 -15.33 10.76 -1.92
N ILE A 213 -14.12 11.01 -1.39
CA ILE A 213 -13.90 12.01 -0.34
C ILE A 213 -14.25 13.42 -0.83
N TYR A 214 -14.21 13.66 -2.14
CA TYR A 214 -14.63 14.90 -2.78
C TYR A 214 -16.08 15.33 -2.44
N GLU A 215 -16.95 14.41 -2.01
CA GLU A 215 -18.32 14.73 -1.61
C GLU A 215 -18.42 15.33 -0.20
N GLN A 216 -17.36 15.25 0.58
CA GLN A 216 -17.36 15.62 2.00
C GLN A 216 -16.50 16.85 2.30
N VAL A 217 -15.86 17.45 1.30
CA VAL A 217 -14.86 18.52 1.48
C VAL A 217 -15.12 19.70 0.56
N LYS A 218 -14.67 20.88 0.97
CA LYS A 218 -14.75 22.11 0.16
C LYS A 218 -13.44 22.47 -0.51
N CYS A 219 -12.31 21.95 0.00
CA CYS A 219 -11.00 22.21 -0.59
C CYS A 219 -10.12 20.97 -0.64
N TYR A 220 -9.38 20.85 -1.72
CA TYR A 220 -8.38 19.81 -1.96
C TYR A 220 -7.04 20.45 -2.31
N THR A 221 -6.00 20.09 -1.56
CA THR A 221 -4.60 20.42 -1.82
C THR A 221 -3.92 19.18 -2.38
N PRO A 222 -3.76 19.09 -3.71
CA PRO A 222 -3.24 17.89 -4.37
C PRO A 222 -1.74 17.68 -4.12
N ALA A 223 -1.24 16.52 -4.52
CA ALA A 223 0.17 16.30 -4.76
C ALA A 223 0.61 17.24 -5.91
N GLY A 224 1.46 18.20 -5.61
CA GLY A 224 2.03 19.13 -6.59
C GLY A 224 3.32 18.57 -7.23
N LYS A 225 4.16 19.45 -7.76
CA LYS A 225 5.51 19.09 -8.27
C LYS A 225 6.37 18.42 -7.20
N THR A 226 6.17 18.80 -5.94
CA THR A 226 6.72 18.16 -4.74
C THR A 226 5.57 17.85 -3.80
N ALA A 227 5.47 16.62 -3.35
CA ALA A 227 4.43 16.21 -2.42
C ALA A 227 5.00 15.95 -1.02
N LEU A 228 4.30 16.45 -0.01
CA LEU A 228 4.63 16.17 1.38
C LEU A 228 4.33 14.71 1.74
N TRP A 229 3.31 14.14 1.11
CA TRP A 229 2.79 12.80 1.35
C TRP A 229 3.12 11.87 0.19
N PHE A 230 4.02 10.91 0.41
CA PHE A 230 4.27 9.74 -0.43
C PHE A 230 4.27 8.50 0.44
N MET A 231 3.42 7.53 0.11
CA MET A 231 3.30 6.30 0.88
C MET A 231 3.67 5.09 0.04
N TYR A 232 4.56 4.27 0.59
CA TYR A 232 4.89 2.96 0.03
C TYR A 232 3.73 1.99 0.26
N GLN A 233 3.18 1.47 -0.83
CA GLN A 233 2.01 0.59 -0.85
C GLN A 233 2.25 -0.61 -1.78
N PRO A 234 3.19 -1.49 -1.42
CA PRO A 234 3.60 -2.62 -2.22
C PRO A 234 2.55 -3.74 -2.24
N LEU A 235 2.70 -4.68 -3.19
CA LEU A 235 2.20 -6.03 -3.05
C LEU A 235 3.22 -6.85 -2.25
N LEU A 236 2.81 -7.32 -1.10
CA LEU A 236 3.59 -8.17 -0.20
C LEU A 236 3.12 -9.61 -0.29
N MET A 237 4.03 -10.55 -0.04
CA MET A 237 3.73 -11.98 0.05
C MET A 237 4.45 -12.58 1.27
N ASN A 238 3.85 -13.60 1.87
CA ASN A 238 4.56 -14.43 2.84
C ASN A 238 5.69 -15.17 2.11
N LYS A 239 6.91 -15.07 2.64
CA LYS A 239 8.13 -15.58 2.00
C LYS A 239 8.13 -17.11 1.96
N SER A 240 7.78 -17.77 3.04
CA SER A 240 7.69 -19.23 3.11
C SER A 240 6.65 -19.79 2.13
N VAL A 241 5.52 -19.08 1.94
CA VAL A 241 4.52 -19.45 0.92
C VAL A 241 5.13 -19.35 -0.49
N PHE A 242 5.87 -18.27 -0.81
CA PHE A 242 6.56 -18.14 -2.08
C PHE A 242 7.58 -19.26 -2.30
N GLU A 243 8.41 -19.57 -1.30
CA GLU A 243 9.42 -20.64 -1.35
C GLU A 243 8.78 -22.03 -1.51
N SER A 244 7.55 -22.24 -1.08
CA SER A 244 6.79 -23.49 -1.28
C SER A 244 6.23 -23.67 -2.69
N LEU A 245 6.27 -22.64 -3.54
CA LEU A 245 5.89 -22.71 -4.95
C LEU A 245 6.98 -23.43 -5.75
N ASN A 246 6.60 -24.18 -6.77
CA ASN A 246 7.58 -24.71 -7.71
C ASN A 246 8.15 -23.58 -8.59
N LYS A 247 9.26 -23.89 -9.28
CA LYS A 247 9.98 -22.91 -10.09
C LYS A 247 9.10 -22.22 -11.15
N ASN A 248 8.27 -22.97 -11.87
CA ASN A 248 7.38 -22.40 -12.89
C ASN A 248 6.35 -21.45 -12.29
N GLN A 249 5.83 -21.77 -11.11
CA GLN A 249 4.88 -20.92 -10.37
C GLN A 249 5.56 -19.63 -9.89
N GLN A 250 6.79 -19.72 -9.35
CA GLN A 250 7.57 -18.56 -8.94
C GLN A 250 7.88 -17.65 -10.13
N GLU A 251 8.32 -18.21 -11.26
CA GLU A 251 8.63 -17.47 -12.48
C GLU A 251 7.38 -16.77 -13.04
N ALA A 252 6.23 -17.47 -13.10
CA ALA A 252 4.97 -16.89 -13.54
C ALA A 252 4.53 -15.73 -12.63
N LEU A 253 4.64 -15.89 -11.30
CA LEU A 253 4.31 -14.84 -10.33
C LEU A 253 5.19 -13.61 -10.54
N MET A 254 6.51 -13.78 -10.62
CA MET A 254 7.45 -12.66 -10.77
C MET A 254 7.37 -11.99 -12.15
N ALA A 255 7.05 -12.74 -13.22
CA ALA A 255 6.77 -12.17 -14.54
C ALA A 255 5.51 -11.29 -14.52
N GLY A 256 4.45 -11.74 -13.84
CA GLY A 256 3.25 -10.95 -13.59
C GLY A 256 3.54 -9.70 -12.75
N ALA A 257 4.36 -9.84 -11.72
CA ALA A 257 4.80 -8.75 -10.86
C ALA A 257 5.50 -7.64 -11.64
N LYS A 258 6.43 -7.98 -12.52
CA LYS A 258 7.14 -7.01 -13.37
C LYS A 258 6.19 -6.19 -14.25
N LYS A 259 5.17 -6.84 -14.85
CA LYS A 259 4.14 -6.13 -15.63
C LYS A 259 3.29 -5.20 -14.75
N ALA A 260 2.90 -5.70 -13.58
CA ALA A 260 2.10 -4.95 -12.62
C ALA A 260 2.85 -3.72 -12.09
N GLU A 261 4.16 -3.81 -11.84
CA GLU A 261 4.98 -2.71 -11.37
C GLU A 261 5.10 -1.62 -12.43
N ALA A 262 5.36 -1.98 -13.69
CA ALA A 262 5.40 -1.02 -14.80
C ALA A 262 4.06 -0.27 -14.96
N TYR A 263 2.94 -0.99 -14.87
CA TYR A 263 1.60 -0.39 -14.85
C TYR A 263 1.42 0.56 -13.67
N TYR A 264 1.78 0.14 -12.45
CA TYR A 264 1.58 0.91 -11.23
C TYR A 264 2.36 2.22 -11.25
N LEU A 265 3.63 2.19 -11.68
CA LEU A 265 4.46 3.39 -11.82
C LEU A 265 3.88 4.39 -12.83
N ALA A 266 3.37 3.90 -13.97
CA ALA A 266 2.77 4.74 -14.99
C ALA A 266 1.45 5.37 -14.52
N GLU A 267 0.58 4.58 -13.90
CA GLU A 267 -0.73 5.06 -13.45
C GLU A 267 -0.64 5.96 -12.20
N ALA A 268 0.32 5.73 -11.30
CA ALA A 268 0.50 6.57 -10.11
C ALA A 268 0.65 8.06 -10.44
N LYS A 269 1.39 8.39 -11.51
CA LYS A 269 1.53 9.80 -11.99
C LYS A 269 0.20 10.35 -12.53
N LYS A 270 -0.58 9.53 -13.24
CA LYS A 270 -1.86 9.95 -13.84
C LYS A 270 -2.94 10.17 -12.76
N GLU A 271 -2.92 9.37 -11.70
CA GLU A 271 -3.88 9.48 -10.59
C GLU A 271 -3.85 10.85 -9.90
N ASP A 272 -2.69 11.52 -9.83
CA ASP A 272 -2.58 12.85 -9.24
C ASP A 272 -3.38 13.88 -10.04
N GLN A 273 -3.21 13.93 -11.36
CA GLN A 273 -3.97 14.85 -12.21
C GLN A 273 -5.44 14.43 -12.32
N ALA A 274 -5.72 13.13 -12.38
CA ALA A 274 -7.08 12.61 -12.42
C ALA A 274 -7.88 13.01 -11.16
N SER A 275 -7.24 12.98 -9.99
CA SER A 275 -7.86 13.41 -8.73
C SER A 275 -8.25 14.89 -8.77
N VAL A 276 -7.38 15.77 -9.26
CA VAL A 276 -7.67 17.20 -9.42
C VAL A 276 -8.90 17.40 -10.31
N ASN A 277 -8.98 16.71 -11.43
CA ASN A 277 -10.10 16.81 -12.37
C ASN A 277 -11.41 16.35 -11.74
N VAL A 278 -11.41 15.25 -10.96
CA VAL A 278 -12.60 14.76 -10.25
C VAL A 278 -13.06 15.76 -9.22
N PHE A 279 -12.16 16.31 -8.41
CA PHE A 279 -12.52 17.30 -7.39
C PHE A 279 -13.08 18.59 -8.00
N LYS A 280 -12.43 19.14 -9.04
CA LYS A 280 -12.95 20.31 -9.78
C LYS A 280 -14.36 20.07 -10.34
N LYS A 281 -14.57 18.90 -10.97
CA LYS A 281 -15.88 18.52 -11.53
C LYS A 281 -16.99 18.48 -10.47
N ASN A 282 -16.63 18.21 -9.22
CA ASN A 282 -17.57 18.16 -8.09
C ASN A 282 -17.63 19.49 -7.31
N GLY A 283 -17.11 20.59 -7.86
CA GLY A 283 -17.22 21.93 -7.27
C GLY A 283 -16.30 22.16 -6.07
N VAL A 284 -15.27 21.30 -5.87
CA VAL A 284 -14.30 21.44 -4.78
C VAL A 284 -13.21 22.42 -5.21
N GLU A 285 -12.87 23.37 -4.35
CA GLU A 285 -11.75 24.29 -4.55
C GLU A 285 -10.43 23.51 -4.61
N ILE A 286 -9.57 23.84 -5.57
CA ILE A 286 -8.22 23.28 -5.67
C ILE A 286 -7.22 24.37 -5.30
N LYS A 287 -6.41 24.10 -4.28
CA LYS A 287 -5.35 25.02 -3.85
C LYS A 287 -4.02 24.27 -3.70
N GLU A 288 -3.07 24.60 -4.56
CA GLU A 288 -1.75 23.98 -4.52
C GLU A 288 -0.95 24.51 -3.33
N MET A 289 -0.10 23.67 -2.78
CA MET A 289 0.87 24.02 -1.75
C MET A 289 2.02 24.79 -2.40
N SER A 290 2.35 25.95 -1.90
CA SER A 290 3.53 26.71 -2.32
C SER A 290 4.83 26.06 -1.81
N ALA A 291 5.96 26.47 -2.38
CA ALA A 291 7.28 26.03 -1.92
C ALA A 291 7.56 26.41 -0.47
N ASP A 292 7.12 27.61 -0.05
CA ASP A 292 7.31 28.08 1.34
C ASP A 292 6.46 27.29 2.32
N GLU A 293 5.20 26.98 1.98
CA GLU A 293 4.33 26.13 2.79
C GLU A 293 4.89 24.70 2.91
N PHE A 294 5.39 24.14 1.80
CA PHE A 294 6.06 22.84 1.80
C PHE A 294 7.30 22.83 2.72
N ASN A 295 8.14 23.90 2.64
CA ASN A 295 9.32 24.02 3.48
C ASN A 295 8.96 24.21 4.96
N ALA A 296 7.89 24.94 5.25
CA ALA A 296 7.37 25.07 6.61
C ALA A 296 6.93 23.72 7.19
N TRP A 297 6.21 22.91 6.41
CA TRP A 297 5.87 21.54 6.79
C TRP A 297 7.10 20.66 7.02
N ARG A 298 8.09 20.72 6.11
CA ARG A 298 9.33 19.96 6.26
C ARG A 298 10.11 20.35 7.51
N SER A 299 10.12 21.62 7.87
CA SER A 299 10.77 22.09 9.09
C SER A 299 10.13 21.46 10.33
N ILE A 300 8.79 21.45 10.42
CA ILE A 300 8.08 20.77 11.51
C ILE A 300 8.36 19.27 11.50
N ALA A 301 8.32 18.63 10.31
CA ALA A 301 8.60 17.20 10.20
C ALA A 301 10.00 16.85 10.72
N LYS A 302 11.02 17.64 10.39
CA LYS A 302 12.40 17.44 10.87
C LYS A 302 12.50 17.55 12.39
N GLU A 303 11.86 18.56 12.96
CA GLU A 303 11.89 18.81 14.42
C GLU A 303 11.05 17.78 15.21
N THR A 304 10.10 17.12 14.58
CA THR A 304 9.18 16.20 15.23
C THR A 304 9.36 14.76 14.75
N SER A 305 8.90 14.43 13.56
CA SER A 305 8.83 13.06 13.04
C SER A 305 10.22 12.44 12.82
N TYR A 306 11.15 13.19 12.23
CA TYR A 306 12.51 12.71 11.98
C TYR A 306 13.26 12.50 13.30
N LYS A 307 13.26 13.48 14.20
CA LYS A 307 13.89 13.35 15.53
C LYS A 307 13.30 12.19 16.32
N LYS A 308 11.96 12.07 16.32
CA LYS A 308 11.27 10.98 17.03
C LYS A 308 11.60 9.61 16.45
N PHE A 309 11.74 9.51 15.13
CA PHE A 309 12.16 8.25 14.48
C PHE A 309 13.57 7.87 14.90
N VAL A 310 14.52 8.79 14.80
CA VAL A 310 15.94 8.58 15.17
C VAL A 310 16.07 8.17 16.64
N SER A 311 15.38 8.84 17.55
CA SER A 311 15.45 8.52 18.99
C SER A 311 14.69 7.25 19.38
N GLY A 312 13.69 6.83 18.58
CA GLY A 312 12.81 5.70 18.87
C GLY A 312 13.20 4.39 18.19
N TYR A 313 14.25 4.38 17.35
CA TYR A 313 14.69 3.20 16.65
C TYR A 313 16.22 3.06 16.71
N LYS A 314 16.73 1.90 17.15
CA LYS A 314 18.16 1.67 17.45
C LYS A 314 19.10 2.11 16.31
N ASP A 315 18.75 1.79 15.06
CA ASP A 315 19.52 2.17 13.87
C ASP A 315 18.89 3.34 13.10
N GLY A 316 18.08 4.15 13.81
CA GLY A 316 17.24 5.18 13.19
C GLY A 316 18.00 6.19 12.37
N GLN A 317 19.15 6.67 12.86
CA GLN A 317 19.96 7.66 12.15
C GLN A 317 20.53 7.04 10.86
N ARG A 318 21.15 5.86 10.94
CA ARG A 318 21.73 5.17 9.77
C ARG A 318 20.68 4.93 8.69
N LEU A 319 19.50 4.43 9.08
CA LEU A 319 18.44 4.12 8.13
C LEU A 319 17.82 5.38 7.52
N LEU A 320 17.70 6.45 8.30
CA LEU A 320 17.28 7.76 7.80
C LEU A 320 18.30 8.34 6.80
N ASP A 321 19.60 8.25 7.10
CA ASP A 321 20.67 8.74 6.22
C ASP A 321 20.68 7.98 4.89
N LEU A 322 20.48 6.66 4.90
CA LEU A 322 20.29 5.86 3.69
C LEU A 322 19.08 6.34 2.88
N ALA A 323 17.97 6.62 3.52
CA ALA A 323 16.78 7.13 2.83
C ALA A 323 16.98 8.53 2.25
N LEU A 324 17.71 9.40 2.96
CA LEU A 324 18.03 10.76 2.51
C LEU A 324 19.09 10.81 1.40
N SER A 325 19.93 9.78 1.29
CA SER A 325 21.00 9.69 0.27
C SER A 325 20.47 9.33 -1.12
N VAL A 326 19.23 8.87 -1.23
CA VAL A 326 18.60 8.57 -2.52
C VAL A 326 18.29 9.89 -3.25
N ASN A 327 18.92 10.12 -4.40
CA ASN A 327 18.82 11.34 -5.19
C ASN A 327 17.94 11.18 -6.42
#